data_012266075bc4cd652724329a8c117a0e
#
_entry.id   012266075bc4cd652724329a8c117a0e
#
_cell.length_a   1.000
_cell.length_b   1.000
_cell.length_c   1.000
_cell.angle_alpha   90.00
_cell.angle_beta   90.00
_cell.angle_gamma   90.00
#
_symmetry.space_group_name_H-M   'P 1'
#
loop_
_entity.id
_entity.type
_entity.pdbx_description
1 polymer ?
#
loop_
_entity_poly.entity_id
_entity_poly.type
_entity_poly.pdbx_seq_one_letter_code
_entity_poly.pdbx_strand_id
1 'polypeptide(L)'
;MKLGFIGCGNMAGAIMGGIIKKEVFKPEEIIGSDVFVPTREKARDTYGIQITDSNLEVVEKSEVIVLAVKPQFYESVITEIKDKVTEDKIIITIAPGKTLAWLEEKFGKKVKIVRTMPNTPAMVMEGMTAASPNSYLSEEEVKYACHILESFGKVEVIPERLMDAVVG
;
A
#
# COMPACT_ATOMS: atom_id res chain seq x y z
N MET A 1 -14.74 4.49 -2.38
CA MET A 1 -13.63 3.54 -2.61
C MET A 1 -13.13 2.98 -1.31
N LYS A 2 -12.68 1.76 -1.30
CA LYS A 2 -12.10 1.15 -0.09
C LYS A 2 -10.58 1.19 -0.11
N LEU A 3 -9.98 0.94 -1.26
CA LEU A 3 -8.54 0.76 -1.40
C LEU A 3 -8.00 1.60 -2.55
N GLY A 4 -6.91 2.31 -2.27
CA GLY A 4 -6.21 3.10 -3.27
C GLY A 4 -4.77 2.67 -3.42
N PHE A 5 -4.24 2.80 -4.64
CA PHE A 5 -2.84 2.55 -4.94
C PHE A 5 -2.23 3.81 -5.55
N ILE A 6 -1.15 4.27 -4.98
CA ILE A 6 -0.31 5.28 -5.61
C ILE A 6 0.87 4.54 -6.22
N GLY A 7 0.85 4.42 -7.54
CA GLY A 7 1.72 3.53 -8.30
C GLY A 7 0.99 2.25 -8.69
N CYS A 8 1.03 1.89 -9.97
CA CYS A 8 0.33 0.74 -10.54
C CYS A 8 1.30 -0.24 -11.22
N GLY A 9 2.53 -0.34 -10.73
CA GLY A 9 3.54 -1.22 -11.27
C GLY A 9 3.34 -2.70 -10.93
N ASN A 10 4.38 -3.49 -11.10
CA ASN A 10 4.28 -4.95 -10.95
C ASN A 10 3.83 -5.41 -9.55
N MET A 11 4.40 -4.84 -8.50
CA MET A 11 4.02 -5.25 -7.14
C MET A 11 2.60 -4.82 -6.81
N ALA A 12 2.22 -3.59 -7.19
CA ALA A 12 0.83 -3.14 -7.02
C ALA A 12 -0.14 -4.05 -7.76
N GLY A 13 0.21 -4.43 -9.00
CA GLY A 13 -0.60 -5.36 -9.80
C GLY A 13 -0.75 -6.72 -9.13
N ALA A 14 0.31 -7.25 -8.53
CA ALA A 14 0.24 -8.52 -7.81
C ALA A 14 -0.73 -8.43 -6.62
N ILE A 15 -0.67 -7.34 -5.89
CA ILE A 15 -1.57 -7.10 -4.75
C ILE A 15 -3.02 -6.96 -5.23
N MET A 16 -3.25 -6.17 -6.28
CA MET A 16 -4.58 -6.00 -6.88
C MET A 16 -5.17 -7.34 -7.31
N GLY A 17 -4.36 -8.14 -8.03
CA GLY A 17 -4.80 -9.45 -8.51
C GLY A 17 -5.19 -10.39 -7.39
N GLY A 18 -4.39 -10.43 -6.33
CA GLY A 18 -4.69 -11.25 -5.16
C GLY A 18 -5.96 -10.83 -4.45
N ILE A 19 -6.13 -9.53 -4.26
CA ILE A 19 -7.31 -8.96 -3.60
C ILE A 19 -8.59 -9.30 -4.36
N ILE A 20 -8.56 -9.15 -5.67
CA ILE A 20 -9.72 -9.40 -6.52
C ILE A 20 -10.02 -10.90 -6.58
N LYS A 21 -8.99 -11.73 -6.77
CA LYS A 21 -9.15 -13.18 -6.85
C LYS A 21 -9.73 -13.77 -5.57
N LYS A 22 -9.32 -13.27 -4.41
CA LYS A 22 -9.83 -13.73 -3.11
C LYS A 22 -11.06 -12.96 -2.63
N GLU A 23 -11.57 -12.09 -3.48
CA GLU A 23 -12.80 -11.33 -3.23
C GLU A 23 -12.77 -10.50 -1.93
N VAL A 24 -11.57 -10.00 -1.57
CA VAL A 24 -11.43 -9.08 -0.44
C VAL A 24 -12.12 -7.75 -0.75
N PHE A 25 -11.89 -7.24 -1.95
CA PHE A 25 -12.59 -6.07 -2.50
C PHE A 25 -12.96 -6.34 -3.94
N LYS A 26 -14.02 -5.70 -4.39
CA LYS A 26 -14.43 -5.74 -5.80
C LYS A 26 -13.59 -4.74 -6.60
N PRO A 27 -13.38 -4.95 -7.92
CA PRO A 27 -12.64 -4.00 -8.75
C PRO A 27 -13.14 -2.56 -8.63
N GLU A 28 -14.45 -2.36 -8.58
CA GLU A 28 -15.05 -1.02 -8.46
C GLU A 28 -14.78 -0.34 -7.11
N GLU A 29 -14.24 -1.07 -6.14
CA GLU A 29 -13.87 -0.52 -4.84
C GLU A 29 -12.39 -0.10 -4.79
N ILE A 30 -11.67 -0.26 -5.89
CA ILE A 30 -10.22 0.01 -5.98
C ILE A 30 -9.95 1.13 -6.97
N ILE A 31 -9.11 2.07 -6.60
CA ILE A 31 -8.63 3.14 -7.48
C ILE A 31 -7.10 3.16 -7.46
N GLY A 32 -6.49 3.37 -8.63
CA GLY A 32 -5.04 3.48 -8.73
C GLY A 32 -4.61 4.68 -9.53
N SER A 33 -3.48 5.27 -9.15
CA SER A 33 -2.84 6.35 -9.90
C SER A 33 -1.45 5.93 -10.36
N ASP A 34 -1.04 6.47 -11.49
CA ASP A 34 0.33 6.34 -11.98
C ASP A 34 0.58 7.47 -12.97
N VAL A 35 1.79 8.04 -12.93
CA VAL A 35 2.16 9.11 -13.86
C VAL A 35 2.33 8.58 -15.29
N PHE A 36 2.67 7.29 -15.40
CA PHE A 36 2.90 6.65 -16.70
C PHE A 36 1.58 6.06 -17.21
N VAL A 37 1.06 6.67 -18.28
CA VAL A 37 -0.25 6.30 -18.84
C VAL A 37 -0.38 4.81 -19.16
N PRO A 38 0.59 4.16 -19.86
CA PRO A 38 0.46 2.73 -20.15
C PRO A 38 0.34 1.86 -18.91
N THR A 39 1.03 2.20 -17.81
CA THR A 39 0.98 1.43 -16.56
C THR A 39 -0.40 1.48 -15.94
N ARG A 40 -0.99 2.68 -15.83
CA ARG A 40 -2.33 2.78 -15.24
C ARG A 40 -3.41 2.18 -16.14
N GLU A 41 -3.28 2.32 -17.46
CA GLU A 41 -4.21 1.70 -18.39
C GLU A 41 -4.16 0.18 -18.33
N LYS A 42 -2.96 -0.39 -18.18
CA LYS A 42 -2.79 -1.84 -18.00
C LYS A 42 -3.49 -2.32 -16.73
N ALA A 43 -3.39 -1.56 -15.64
CA ALA A 43 -4.09 -1.91 -14.40
C ALA A 43 -5.60 -1.90 -14.60
N ARG A 44 -6.14 -0.90 -15.27
CA ARG A 44 -7.57 -0.86 -15.60
C ARG A 44 -7.97 -2.06 -16.44
N ASP A 45 -7.24 -2.34 -17.51
CA ASP A 45 -7.61 -3.38 -18.48
C ASP A 45 -7.45 -4.78 -17.89
N THR A 46 -6.46 -4.99 -17.02
CA THR A 46 -6.20 -6.29 -16.41
C THR A 46 -7.10 -6.57 -15.22
N TYR A 47 -7.35 -5.57 -14.37
CA TYR A 47 -8.03 -5.77 -13.08
C TYR A 47 -9.40 -5.13 -13.00
N GLY A 48 -9.77 -4.26 -13.92
CA GLY A 48 -11.07 -3.59 -13.90
C GLY A 48 -11.21 -2.49 -12.85
N ILE A 49 -10.09 -2.01 -12.32
CA ILE A 49 -10.12 -0.95 -11.30
C ILE A 49 -10.34 0.42 -11.93
N GLN A 50 -10.69 1.40 -11.10
CA GLN A 50 -10.69 2.80 -11.52
C GLN A 50 -9.25 3.31 -11.56
N ILE A 51 -8.94 4.17 -12.52
CA ILE A 51 -7.63 4.77 -12.64
C ILE A 51 -7.72 6.29 -12.71
N THR A 52 -6.66 6.97 -12.30
CA THR A 52 -6.57 8.43 -12.31
C THR A 52 -5.11 8.84 -12.46
N ASP A 53 -4.88 10.07 -12.88
CA ASP A 53 -3.55 10.66 -12.88
C ASP A 53 -3.28 11.48 -11.60
N SER A 54 -4.24 11.53 -10.68
CA SER A 54 -4.17 12.34 -9.48
C SER A 54 -3.99 11.50 -8.21
N ASN A 55 -2.83 11.64 -7.57
CA ASN A 55 -2.59 11.01 -6.27
C ASN A 55 -3.55 11.54 -5.20
N LEU A 56 -3.92 12.82 -5.27
CA LEU A 56 -4.86 13.42 -4.33
C LEU A 56 -6.24 12.79 -4.43
N GLU A 57 -6.69 12.50 -5.64
CA GLU A 57 -7.96 11.81 -5.85
C GLU A 57 -7.95 10.42 -5.21
N VAL A 58 -6.85 9.68 -5.36
CA VAL A 58 -6.70 8.37 -4.71
C VAL A 58 -6.87 8.50 -3.20
N VAL A 59 -6.16 9.46 -2.59
CA VAL A 59 -6.22 9.66 -1.13
C VAL A 59 -7.62 10.06 -0.68
N GLU A 60 -8.24 11.02 -1.37
CA GLU A 60 -9.56 11.50 -0.99
C GLU A 60 -10.63 10.41 -1.05
N LYS A 61 -10.56 9.52 -2.03
CA LYS A 61 -11.55 8.47 -2.25
C LYS A 61 -11.32 7.18 -1.46
N SER A 62 -10.13 6.99 -0.89
CA SER A 62 -9.74 5.70 -0.31
C SER A 62 -9.68 5.74 1.22
N GLU A 63 -9.98 4.61 1.84
CA GLU A 63 -9.82 4.41 3.29
C GLU A 63 -8.42 3.87 3.60
N VAL A 64 -7.91 2.99 2.73
CA VAL A 64 -6.56 2.42 2.84
C VAL A 64 -5.80 2.77 1.56
N ILE A 65 -4.59 3.29 1.71
CA ILE A 65 -3.76 3.71 0.58
C ILE A 65 -2.45 2.93 0.60
N VAL A 66 -2.13 2.26 -0.49
CA VAL A 66 -0.86 1.57 -0.68
C VAL A 66 0.09 2.47 -1.46
N LEU A 67 1.22 2.83 -0.87
CA LEU A 67 2.27 3.58 -1.55
C LEU A 67 3.17 2.59 -2.28
N ALA A 68 2.96 2.46 -3.57
CA ALA A 68 3.61 1.47 -4.42
C ALA A 68 4.54 2.09 -5.47
N VAL A 69 4.92 3.35 -5.29
CA VAL A 69 5.93 3.99 -6.13
C VAL A 69 7.33 3.56 -5.73
N LYS A 70 8.31 3.82 -6.60
CA LYS A 70 9.71 3.52 -6.27
C LYS A 70 10.17 4.34 -5.07
N PRO A 71 11.14 3.81 -4.27
CA PRO A 71 11.58 4.49 -3.05
C PRO A 71 12.00 5.95 -3.24
N GLN A 72 12.66 6.27 -4.35
CA GLN A 72 13.11 7.64 -4.60
C GLN A 72 11.99 8.66 -4.78
N PHE A 73 10.76 8.20 -5.01
CA PHE A 73 9.61 9.08 -5.19
C PHE A 73 8.77 9.25 -3.92
N TYR A 74 9.10 8.53 -2.85
CA TYR A 74 8.29 8.57 -1.61
C TYR A 74 8.20 9.97 -1.02
N GLU A 75 9.33 10.67 -0.93
CA GLU A 75 9.32 12.00 -0.32
C GLU A 75 8.41 12.97 -1.07
N SER A 76 8.52 13.01 -2.40
CA SER A 76 7.70 13.92 -3.21
C SER A 76 6.21 13.55 -3.15
N VAL A 77 5.89 12.26 -3.16
CA VAL A 77 4.50 11.79 -3.07
C VAL A 77 3.93 12.17 -1.69
N ILE A 78 4.66 11.90 -0.61
CA ILE A 78 4.19 12.24 0.74
C ILE A 78 3.97 13.74 0.88
N THR A 79 4.90 14.55 0.36
CA THR A 79 4.75 16.00 0.38
C THR A 79 3.48 16.45 -0.33
N GLU A 80 3.14 15.80 -1.44
CA GLU A 80 1.94 16.10 -2.20
C GLU A 80 0.66 15.74 -1.46
N ILE A 81 0.61 14.58 -0.82
CA ILE A 81 -0.63 14.02 -0.27
C ILE A 81 -0.85 14.26 1.21
N LYS A 82 0.18 14.62 1.96
CA LYS A 82 0.12 14.65 3.44
C LYS A 82 -1.04 15.46 4.02
N ASP A 83 -1.43 16.57 3.38
CA ASP A 83 -2.50 17.42 3.89
C ASP A 83 -3.88 16.81 3.69
N LYS A 84 -4.01 15.83 2.82
CA LYS A 84 -5.28 15.13 2.55
C LYS A 84 -5.41 13.79 3.28
N VAL A 85 -4.33 13.31 3.89
CA VAL A 85 -4.37 12.08 4.67
C VAL A 85 -4.91 12.39 6.05
N THR A 86 -6.14 11.96 6.33
CA THR A 86 -6.80 12.17 7.62
C THR A 86 -6.44 11.04 8.60
N GLU A 87 -6.73 11.25 9.89
CA GLU A 87 -6.35 10.31 10.94
C GLU A 87 -7.01 8.94 10.82
N ASP A 88 -8.13 8.85 10.12
CA ASP A 88 -8.88 7.60 9.92
C ASP A 88 -8.33 6.74 8.79
N LYS A 89 -7.45 7.28 7.96
CA LYS A 89 -6.89 6.53 6.83
C LYS A 89 -5.67 5.71 7.25
N ILE A 90 -5.47 4.57 6.58
CA ILE A 90 -4.32 3.69 6.82
C ILE A 90 -3.41 3.75 5.59
N ILE A 91 -2.14 4.00 5.81
CA ILE A 91 -1.11 3.99 4.77
C ILE A 91 -0.34 2.67 4.88
N ILE A 92 -0.26 1.95 3.78
CA ILE A 92 0.58 0.74 3.68
C ILE A 92 1.74 1.07 2.76
N THR A 93 2.97 0.86 3.23
CA THR A 93 4.17 1.09 2.41
C THR A 93 4.83 -0.23 2.04
N ILE A 94 5.37 -0.30 0.83
CA ILE A 94 6.04 -1.51 0.33
C ILE A 94 7.47 -1.24 -0.12
N ALA A 95 7.99 -0.03 0.11
CA ALA A 95 9.33 0.32 -0.33
C ALA A 95 10.40 -0.08 0.70
N PRO A 96 11.48 -0.72 0.26
CA PRO A 96 12.59 -1.02 1.16
C PRO A 96 13.26 0.25 1.68
N GLY A 97 13.79 0.19 2.89
CA GLY A 97 14.61 1.26 3.46
C GLY A 97 13.87 2.47 4.02
N LYS A 98 12.55 2.52 3.93
CA LYS A 98 11.78 3.63 4.49
C LYS A 98 11.23 3.23 5.84
N THR A 99 11.88 3.72 6.92
CA THR A 99 11.48 3.39 8.30
C THR A 99 10.20 4.08 8.70
N LEU A 100 9.52 3.56 9.73
CA LEU A 100 8.34 4.20 10.29
C LEU A 100 8.66 5.62 10.78
N ALA A 101 9.82 5.80 11.43
CA ALA A 101 10.24 7.12 11.91
C ALA A 101 10.41 8.10 10.76
N TRP A 102 11.04 7.68 9.67
CA TRP A 102 11.21 8.51 8.47
C TRP A 102 9.86 8.89 7.86
N LEU A 103 8.97 7.90 7.75
CA LEU A 103 7.63 8.11 7.19
C LEU A 103 6.82 9.09 8.05
N GLU A 104 6.82 8.90 9.37
CA GLU A 104 6.11 9.78 10.29
C GLU A 104 6.63 11.20 10.23
N GLU A 105 7.95 11.37 10.13
CA GLU A 105 8.59 12.68 9.98
C GLU A 105 8.13 13.37 8.70
N LYS A 106 8.10 12.64 7.58
CA LYS A 106 7.71 13.20 6.28
C LYS A 106 6.23 13.59 6.23
N PHE A 107 5.37 12.80 6.85
CA PHE A 107 3.96 13.18 6.97
C PHE A 107 3.76 14.37 7.92
N GLY A 108 4.62 14.52 8.92
CA GLY A 108 4.60 15.64 9.84
C GLY A 108 3.41 15.68 10.78
N LYS A 109 2.68 14.60 10.91
CA LYS A 109 1.50 14.47 11.77
C LYS A 109 1.23 13.02 12.09
N LYS A 110 0.25 12.75 12.94
CA LYS A 110 -0.16 11.39 13.29
C LYS A 110 -0.85 10.74 12.10
N VAL A 111 -0.23 9.71 11.53
CA VAL A 111 -0.76 8.93 10.41
C VAL A 111 -0.60 7.47 10.75
N LYS A 112 -1.64 6.66 10.49
CA LYS A 112 -1.58 5.22 10.68
C LYS A 112 -0.80 4.61 9.54
N ILE A 113 0.34 3.99 9.85
CA ILE A 113 1.25 3.44 8.84
C ILE A 113 1.56 1.99 9.16
N VAL A 114 1.46 1.13 8.15
CA VAL A 114 1.94 -0.25 8.19
C VAL A 114 3.07 -0.36 7.20
N ARG A 115 4.29 -0.50 7.71
CA ARG A 115 5.47 -0.74 6.87
C ARG A 115 5.47 -2.23 6.52
N THR A 116 5.60 -2.55 5.23
CA THR A 116 5.63 -3.94 4.78
C THR A 116 6.82 -4.22 3.88
N MET A 117 7.20 -5.49 3.86
CA MET A 117 8.24 -6.02 2.97
C MET A 117 7.70 -7.28 2.32
N PRO A 118 7.00 -7.15 1.19
CA PRO A 118 6.58 -8.31 0.41
C PRO A 118 7.77 -8.86 -0.38
N ASN A 119 7.76 -10.16 -0.63
CA ASN A 119 8.81 -10.79 -1.41
C ASN A 119 8.32 -11.20 -2.81
N THR A 120 9.25 -11.66 -3.67
CA THR A 120 8.96 -12.04 -5.05
C THR A 120 7.82 -13.05 -5.22
N PRO A 121 7.68 -14.10 -4.37
CA PRO A 121 6.56 -15.03 -4.51
C PRO A 121 5.17 -14.39 -4.41
N ALA A 122 5.05 -13.14 -3.95
CA ALA A 122 3.78 -12.44 -3.97
C ALA A 122 3.18 -12.39 -5.38
N MET A 123 4.02 -12.38 -6.42
CA MET A 123 3.57 -12.37 -7.82
C MET A 123 2.74 -13.59 -8.20
N VAL A 124 2.91 -14.72 -7.48
CA VAL A 124 2.16 -15.95 -7.70
C VAL A 124 1.26 -16.29 -6.51
N MET A 125 1.00 -15.32 -5.63
CA MET A 125 0.14 -15.47 -4.45
C MET A 125 0.66 -16.47 -3.42
N GLU A 126 1.96 -16.70 -3.40
CA GLU A 126 2.64 -17.54 -2.41
C GLU A 126 3.67 -16.75 -1.61
N GLY A 127 3.48 -15.43 -1.57
CA GLY A 127 4.41 -14.54 -0.90
C GLY A 127 4.38 -14.64 0.61
N MET A 128 5.43 -14.10 1.21
CA MET A 128 5.51 -13.85 2.63
C MET A 128 5.73 -12.36 2.81
N THR A 129 4.85 -11.71 3.55
CA THR A 129 4.95 -10.29 3.84
C THR A 129 5.24 -10.08 5.31
N ALA A 130 6.32 -9.38 5.61
CA ALA A 130 6.58 -8.89 6.96
C ALA A 130 5.87 -7.55 7.11
N ALA A 131 5.17 -7.34 8.20
CA ALA A 131 4.41 -6.13 8.46
C ALA A 131 4.75 -5.56 9.83
N SER A 132 5.00 -4.26 9.89
CA SER A 132 5.26 -3.54 11.14
C SER A 132 4.36 -2.31 11.18
N PRO A 133 3.28 -2.37 11.98
CA PRO A 133 2.41 -1.21 12.17
C PRO A 133 3.06 -0.21 13.14
N ASN A 134 2.77 1.08 12.96
CA ASN A 134 3.16 2.06 13.96
C ASN A 134 2.13 2.08 15.12
N SER A 135 2.41 2.88 16.13
CA SER A 135 1.62 2.89 17.38
C SER A 135 0.22 3.52 17.25
N TYR A 136 -0.11 4.10 16.10
CA TYR A 136 -1.39 4.78 15.92
C TYR A 136 -2.52 3.86 15.45
N LEU A 137 -2.22 2.61 15.07
CA LEU A 137 -3.25 1.64 14.69
C LEU A 137 -3.76 0.89 15.92
N SER A 138 -5.08 0.66 15.97
CA SER A 138 -5.67 -0.26 16.91
C SER A 138 -5.38 -1.70 16.50
N GLU A 139 -5.61 -2.65 17.41
CA GLU A 139 -5.46 -4.08 17.09
C GLU A 139 -6.36 -4.49 15.93
N GLU A 140 -7.57 -3.96 15.88
CA GLU A 140 -8.52 -4.26 14.80
C GLU A 140 -8.04 -3.70 13.46
N GLU A 141 -7.45 -2.52 13.47
CA GLU A 141 -6.89 -1.91 12.26
C GLU A 141 -5.69 -2.70 11.75
N VAL A 142 -4.86 -3.21 12.65
CA VAL A 142 -3.75 -4.09 12.27
C VAL A 142 -4.28 -5.37 11.63
N LYS A 143 -5.31 -5.98 12.21
CA LYS A 143 -5.94 -7.18 11.64
C LYS A 143 -6.53 -6.91 10.26
N TYR A 144 -7.17 -5.76 10.10
CA TYR A 144 -7.75 -5.36 8.82
C TYR A 144 -6.69 -5.21 7.75
N ALA A 145 -5.59 -4.52 8.06
CA ALA A 145 -4.47 -4.37 7.14
C ALA A 145 -3.86 -5.73 6.78
N CYS A 146 -3.67 -6.61 7.77
CA CYS A 146 -3.14 -7.95 7.53
C CYS A 146 -4.08 -8.79 6.65
N HIS A 147 -5.40 -8.65 6.83
CA HIS A 147 -6.37 -9.34 6.00
C HIS A 147 -6.21 -8.94 4.51
N ILE A 148 -6.00 -7.65 4.25
CA ILE A 148 -5.73 -7.18 2.89
C ILE A 148 -4.44 -7.81 2.36
N LEU A 149 -3.39 -7.79 3.16
CA LEU A 149 -2.07 -8.29 2.76
C LEU A 149 -2.05 -9.82 2.57
N GLU A 150 -2.88 -10.55 3.31
CA GLU A 150 -2.99 -12.01 3.19
C GLU A 150 -3.57 -12.46 1.85
N SER A 151 -4.11 -11.53 1.08
CA SER A 151 -4.68 -11.86 -0.24
C SER A 151 -3.65 -12.39 -1.23
N PHE A 152 -2.35 -12.15 -1.00
CA PHE A 152 -1.31 -12.62 -1.91
C PHE A 152 -0.21 -13.43 -1.18
N GLY A 153 -0.49 -13.96 0.00
CA GLY A 153 0.41 -14.83 0.72
C GLY A 153 0.29 -14.70 2.23
N LYS A 154 1.25 -15.27 2.93
CA LYS A 154 1.28 -15.22 4.40
C LYS A 154 1.79 -13.86 4.88
N VAL A 155 1.29 -13.42 6.04
CA VAL A 155 1.70 -12.17 6.68
C VAL A 155 2.18 -12.46 8.08
N GLU A 156 3.33 -11.91 8.45
CA GLU A 156 3.84 -11.93 9.81
C GLU A 156 4.01 -10.51 10.32
N VAL A 157 3.41 -10.21 11.45
CA VAL A 157 3.63 -8.94 12.15
C VAL A 157 4.88 -9.09 13.00
N ILE A 158 5.88 -8.26 12.73
CA ILE A 158 7.17 -8.30 13.42
C ILE A 158 7.54 -6.91 13.93
N PRO A 159 8.41 -6.82 14.96
CA PRO A 159 8.98 -5.52 15.34
C PRO A 159 9.79 -4.93 14.20
N GLU A 160 9.71 -3.61 14.02
CA GLU A 160 10.38 -2.95 12.90
C GLU A 160 11.88 -3.21 12.87
N ARG A 161 12.52 -3.33 14.03
CA ARG A 161 13.96 -3.61 14.12
C ARG A 161 14.38 -4.88 13.39
N LEU A 162 13.45 -5.80 13.13
CA LEU A 162 13.70 -7.04 12.42
C LEU A 162 13.46 -6.96 10.92
N MET A 163 12.93 -5.84 10.43
CA MET A 163 12.61 -5.67 9.01
C MET A 163 13.83 -5.83 8.09
N ASP A 164 14.96 -5.28 8.47
CA ASP A 164 16.16 -5.34 7.65
C ASP A 164 16.68 -6.78 7.53
N ALA A 165 16.45 -7.62 8.54
CA ALA A 165 16.82 -9.03 8.48
C ALA A 165 15.98 -9.82 7.49
N VAL A 166 14.76 -9.39 7.22
CA VAL A 166 13.85 -10.03 6.26
C VAL A 166 14.26 -9.75 4.82
N VAL A 167 14.88 -8.60 4.58
CA VAL A 167 15.32 -8.18 3.24
C VAL A 167 16.57 -8.95 2.78
N GLY A 168 17.38 -9.41 3.71
CA GLY A 168 18.68 -10.08 3.45
C GLY A 168 18.64 -11.42 2.74
#